data_2691a254cc5ca7960fa65714ff61487c
#
_entry.id   2691a254cc5ca7960fa65714ff61487c
#
_cell.length_a   1.000
_cell.length_b   1.000
_cell.length_c   1.000
_cell.angle_alpha   90.00
_cell.angle_beta   90.00
_cell.angle_gamma   90.00
#
_symmetry.space_group_name_H-M   'P 1'
#
loop_
_entity.id
_entity.type
_entity.pdbx_description
1 polymer ?
#
loop_
_entity_poly.entity_id
_entity_poly.type
_entity_poly.pdbx_seq_one_letter_code
_entity_poly.pdbx_strand_id
1 'polypeptide(L)'
;MKKISELAQLFAKYKIYPQSCYNDCSPVRVFQRMFLENHYSKDLETFLSYQNYKPTQRGADLPWWGKKFFSGEIGIRVLLVSQDSLIKDAGSIVLFSHLVPVINNKDEYKEYTDKLNTKKPFSFYKWNKIKTQLAEWRIDFNFLYMTDASKVYKNGSWEDGDFDKEESKELLGTEIEFCNPNFIIFLGGSPLYLLEKTKKYASVVESGKPILIEDKKCVVAPFLIGNGPAQPNFKRRLETATRLIKKVMKK
;
A
#
# COMPACT_ATOMS: atom_id res chain seq x y z
N MET A 1 6.99 3.52 -19.74
CA MET A 1 6.50 4.92 -19.76
C MET A 1 4.99 5.02 -19.96
N LYS A 2 4.38 4.36 -20.97
CA LYS A 2 2.92 4.47 -21.22
C LYS A 2 2.07 4.12 -19.98
N LYS A 3 2.34 3.01 -19.31
CA LYS A 3 1.60 2.56 -18.11
C LYS A 3 1.70 3.55 -16.94
N ILE A 4 2.85 4.17 -16.75
CA ILE A 4 3.05 5.19 -15.69
C ILE A 4 2.21 6.43 -15.99
N SER A 5 2.18 6.86 -17.26
CA SER A 5 1.35 8.00 -17.67
C SER A 5 -0.15 7.72 -17.48
N GLU A 6 -0.59 6.52 -17.82
CA GLU A 6 -1.98 6.10 -17.62
C GLU A 6 -2.35 6.06 -16.13
N LEU A 7 -1.47 5.53 -15.26
CA LEU A 7 -1.65 5.51 -13.81
C LEU A 7 -1.70 6.94 -13.23
N ALA A 8 -0.82 7.83 -13.71
CA ALA A 8 -0.82 9.23 -13.30
C ALA A 8 -2.14 9.94 -13.67
N GLN A 9 -2.68 9.67 -14.86
CA GLN A 9 -3.98 10.19 -15.26
C GLN A 9 -5.11 9.68 -14.38
N LEU A 10 -5.05 8.41 -13.97
CA LEU A 10 -6.01 7.81 -13.07
C LEU A 10 -6.01 8.53 -11.70
N PHE A 11 -4.85 8.67 -11.07
CA PHE A 11 -4.73 9.33 -9.77
C PHE A 11 -5.07 10.82 -9.84
N ALA A 12 -4.79 11.48 -10.95
CA ALA A 12 -5.07 12.90 -11.13
C ALA A 12 -6.56 13.26 -11.17
N LYS A 13 -7.45 12.28 -11.33
CA LYS A 13 -8.91 12.48 -11.24
C LYS A 13 -9.39 12.73 -9.81
N TYR A 14 -8.61 12.34 -8.83
CA TYR A 14 -8.98 12.38 -7.41
C TYR A 14 -8.20 13.46 -6.67
N LYS A 15 -8.85 14.12 -5.73
CA LYS A 15 -8.25 15.17 -4.89
C LYS A 15 -7.59 14.55 -3.64
N ILE A 16 -6.66 13.61 -3.85
CA ILE A 16 -5.98 12.95 -2.72
C ILE A 16 -5.01 13.85 -1.98
N TYR A 17 -4.53 14.90 -2.62
CA TYR A 17 -3.66 15.92 -2.02
C TYR A 17 -4.33 17.29 -1.96
N PRO A 18 -3.90 18.18 -1.04
CA PRO A 18 -4.35 19.57 -1.01
C PRO A 18 -4.01 20.30 -2.33
N GLN A 19 -4.85 21.26 -2.70
CA GLN A 19 -4.65 22.05 -3.93
C GLN A 19 -3.28 22.72 -4.01
N SER A 20 -2.71 23.12 -2.88
CA SER A 20 -1.37 23.71 -2.81
C SER A 20 -0.25 22.82 -3.39
N CYS A 21 -0.45 21.51 -3.41
CA CYS A 21 0.52 20.57 -3.98
C CYS A 21 0.57 20.63 -5.53
N TYR A 22 -0.40 21.30 -6.15
CA TYR A 22 -0.53 21.38 -7.61
C TYR A 22 -0.31 22.80 -8.17
N ASN A 23 0.12 23.77 -7.34
CA ASN A 23 0.20 25.17 -7.75
C ASN A 23 1.12 25.39 -8.95
N ASP A 24 2.23 24.68 -9.03
CA ASP A 24 3.27 24.89 -10.04
C ASP A 24 3.16 23.90 -11.22
N CYS A 25 2.20 22.96 -11.16
CA CYS A 25 2.18 21.88 -12.13
C CYS A 25 0.79 21.21 -12.14
N SER A 26 0.34 20.74 -13.29
CA SER A 26 -0.92 20.00 -13.35
C SER A 26 -0.86 18.71 -12.53
N PRO A 27 -2.00 18.26 -11.97
CA PRO A 27 -2.05 17.01 -11.19
C PRO A 27 -1.44 15.80 -11.92
N VAL A 28 -1.70 15.66 -13.21
CA VAL A 28 -1.12 14.59 -14.03
C VAL A 28 0.40 14.64 -14.03
N ARG A 29 1.00 15.81 -14.18
CA ARG A 29 2.48 15.97 -14.17
C ARG A 29 3.07 15.66 -12.80
N VAL A 30 2.38 16.06 -11.71
CA VAL A 30 2.82 15.72 -10.35
C VAL A 30 2.90 14.20 -10.20
N PHE A 31 1.84 13.47 -10.52
CA PHE A 31 1.84 12.03 -10.42
C PHE A 31 2.79 11.35 -11.41
N GLN A 32 2.91 11.85 -12.64
CA GLN A 32 3.89 11.32 -13.59
C GLN A 32 5.30 11.37 -13.04
N ARG A 33 5.70 12.51 -12.47
CA ARG A 33 7.03 12.69 -11.88
C ARG A 33 7.25 11.75 -10.70
N MET A 34 6.27 11.63 -9.81
CA MET A 34 6.35 10.74 -8.67
C MET A 34 6.38 9.25 -9.05
N PHE A 35 5.63 8.88 -10.08
CA PHE A 35 5.56 7.50 -10.55
C PHE A 35 6.73 7.10 -11.46
N LEU A 36 7.38 8.01 -12.13
CA LEU A 36 8.63 7.73 -12.86
C LEU A 36 9.73 7.24 -11.93
N GLU A 37 9.71 7.75 -10.71
CA GLU A 37 10.63 7.40 -9.66
C GLU A 37 9.90 6.63 -8.56
N ASN A 38 9.33 5.46 -8.88
CA ASN A 38 8.59 4.65 -7.91
C ASN A 38 9.46 4.06 -6.78
N HIS A 39 10.62 4.65 -6.58
CA HIS A 39 11.50 4.49 -5.44
C HIS A 39 11.60 5.81 -4.71
N TYR A 40 12.12 5.79 -3.47
CA TYR A 40 12.44 7.03 -2.78
C TYR A 40 13.31 7.93 -3.67
N SER A 41 12.84 9.14 -3.90
CA SER A 41 13.52 10.15 -4.68
C SER A 41 13.58 11.45 -3.90
N LYS A 42 14.46 12.36 -4.37
CA LYS A 42 14.51 13.71 -3.84
C LYS A 42 13.18 14.47 -4.02
N ASP A 43 12.46 14.16 -5.09
CA ASP A 43 11.14 14.74 -5.35
C ASP A 43 10.11 14.25 -4.35
N LEU A 44 10.14 12.94 -3.99
CA LEU A 44 9.29 12.42 -2.94
C LEU A 44 9.63 13.05 -1.58
N GLU A 45 10.91 13.20 -1.25
CA GLU A 45 11.35 13.89 -0.05
C GLU A 45 10.86 15.34 -0.02
N THR A 46 11.03 16.06 -1.11
CA THR A 46 10.56 17.43 -1.26
C THR A 46 9.04 17.51 -1.12
N PHE A 47 8.31 16.59 -1.72
CA PHE A 47 6.86 16.52 -1.64
C PHE A 47 6.36 16.23 -0.24
N LEU A 48 6.94 15.27 0.46
CA LEU A 48 6.62 14.95 1.85
C LEU A 48 6.96 16.12 2.78
N SER A 49 8.07 16.81 2.54
CA SER A 49 8.49 18.00 3.29
C SER A 49 7.57 19.19 3.02
N TYR A 50 7.16 19.37 1.77
CA TYR A 50 6.26 20.45 1.35
C TYR A 50 4.88 20.32 1.97
N GLN A 51 4.39 19.11 2.13
CA GLN A 51 3.13 18.84 2.85
C GLN A 51 3.24 19.14 4.35
N ASN A 52 4.43 19.57 4.83
CA ASN A 52 4.62 19.68 6.27
C ASN A 52 4.06 18.42 6.95
N TYR A 53 4.64 17.29 6.73
CA TYR A 53 4.18 15.99 7.21
C TYR A 53 3.86 16.03 8.72
N LYS A 54 2.94 16.93 9.03
CA LYS A 54 2.44 17.12 10.39
C LYS A 54 1.40 16.05 10.61
N PRO A 55 1.48 15.34 11.72
CA PRO A 55 0.50 14.34 12.11
C PRO A 55 -0.94 14.83 12.20
N THR A 56 -1.20 16.08 11.95
CA THR A 56 -2.52 16.72 12.02
C THR A 56 -3.10 17.06 10.66
N GLN A 57 -2.35 16.85 9.59
CA GLN A 57 -2.78 17.21 8.24
C GLN A 57 -3.06 15.97 7.40
N ARG A 58 -3.90 16.14 6.41
CA ARG A 58 -4.27 15.13 5.43
C ARG A 58 -3.11 14.86 4.49
N GLY A 59 -2.85 13.60 4.19
CA GLY A 59 -1.89 13.15 3.20
C GLY A 59 -2.31 11.84 2.58
N ALA A 60 -1.58 11.40 1.57
CA ALA A 60 -1.85 10.14 0.91
C ALA A 60 -0.53 9.43 0.57
N ASP A 61 -0.49 8.12 0.75
CA ASP A 61 0.61 7.31 0.29
C ASP A 61 0.35 6.84 -1.14
N LEU A 62 1.27 7.16 -2.04
CA LEU A 62 1.21 6.69 -3.41
C LEU A 62 1.60 5.22 -3.49
N PRO A 63 1.04 4.46 -4.44
CA PRO A 63 1.40 3.07 -4.62
C PRO A 63 2.87 2.91 -4.97
N TRP A 64 3.44 1.80 -4.56
CA TRP A 64 4.78 1.36 -4.94
C TRP A 64 4.69 0.09 -5.78
N TRP A 65 5.61 -0.09 -6.73
CA TRP A 65 5.72 -1.34 -7.48
C TRP A 65 7.17 -1.70 -7.81
N GLY A 66 7.41 -2.98 -7.96
CA GLY A 66 8.70 -3.52 -8.37
C GLY A 66 9.00 -3.30 -9.86
N LYS A 67 10.28 -3.31 -10.20
CA LYS A 67 10.80 -2.96 -11.53
C LYS A 67 10.16 -3.74 -12.69
N LYS A 68 9.73 -4.98 -12.43
CA LYS A 68 9.17 -5.88 -13.44
C LYS A 68 7.65 -5.92 -13.48
N PHE A 69 6.96 -5.24 -12.57
CA PHE A 69 5.51 -5.32 -12.48
C PHE A 69 4.80 -4.88 -13.78
N PHE A 70 5.28 -3.81 -14.41
CA PHE A 70 4.76 -3.28 -15.68
C PHE A 70 5.68 -3.52 -16.88
N SER A 71 6.73 -4.33 -16.76
CA SER A 71 7.72 -4.54 -17.83
C SER A 71 7.24 -5.45 -18.96
N GLY A 72 6.19 -6.22 -18.73
CA GLY A 72 5.76 -7.28 -19.64
C GLY A 72 6.54 -8.60 -19.48
N GLU A 73 7.53 -8.66 -18.61
CA GLU A 73 8.24 -9.89 -18.28
C GLU A 73 7.32 -10.93 -17.63
N ILE A 74 7.65 -12.20 -17.84
CA ILE A 74 6.90 -13.32 -17.28
C ILE A 74 7.19 -13.42 -15.78
N GLY A 75 6.13 -13.41 -14.99
CA GLY A 75 6.20 -13.54 -13.54
C GLY A 75 4.80 -13.44 -12.91
N ILE A 76 4.69 -13.86 -11.64
CA ILE A 76 3.43 -13.76 -10.91
C ILE A 76 3.30 -12.35 -10.33
N ARG A 77 2.46 -11.53 -10.96
CA ARG A 77 2.17 -10.18 -10.47
C ARG A 77 1.22 -10.24 -9.28
N VAL A 78 1.70 -9.77 -8.15
CA VAL A 78 0.95 -9.73 -6.89
C VAL A 78 0.58 -8.29 -6.58
N LEU A 79 -0.69 -8.06 -6.26
CA LEU A 79 -1.16 -6.80 -5.72
C LEU A 79 -1.40 -6.99 -4.21
N LEU A 80 -0.67 -6.25 -3.40
CA LEU A 80 -0.82 -6.21 -1.95
C LEU A 80 -1.56 -4.94 -1.55
N VAL A 81 -2.70 -5.10 -0.88
CA VAL A 81 -3.47 -3.97 -0.37
C VAL A 81 -3.36 -3.95 1.14
N SER A 82 -2.81 -2.88 1.67
CA SER A 82 -2.75 -2.59 3.09
C SER A 82 -3.98 -1.77 3.53
N GLN A 83 -4.03 -1.36 4.76
CA GLN A 83 -5.17 -0.65 5.32
C GLN A 83 -5.10 0.84 4.99
N ASP A 84 -4.26 1.56 5.70
CA ASP A 84 -3.97 2.98 5.61
C ASP A 84 -2.75 3.30 6.47
N SER A 85 -2.16 4.46 6.30
CA SER A 85 -1.23 4.98 7.29
C SER A 85 -1.98 5.78 8.34
N LEU A 86 -1.79 5.39 9.60
CA LEU A 86 -2.19 6.24 10.70
C LEU A 86 -1.16 7.39 10.83
N ILE A 87 -1.66 8.59 11.00
CA ILE A 87 -0.86 9.80 11.25
C ILE A 87 0.23 9.60 12.31
N LYS A 88 -0.06 8.82 13.34
CA LYS A 88 0.89 8.52 14.42
C LYS A 88 2.09 7.71 13.97
N ASP A 89 1.97 6.98 12.89
CA ASP A 89 3.01 6.09 12.37
C ASP A 89 3.86 6.75 11.28
N ALA A 90 3.47 7.92 10.79
CA ALA A 90 4.17 8.72 9.78
C ALA A 90 4.63 7.90 8.57
N GLY A 91 3.80 6.97 8.14
CA GLY A 91 4.05 6.13 6.98
C GLY A 91 3.29 4.82 7.03
N SER A 92 2.90 4.36 5.88
CA SER A 92 2.27 3.07 5.67
C SER A 92 3.30 2.03 5.24
N ILE A 93 2.85 0.79 5.09
CA ILE A 93 3.63 -0.26 4.42
C ILE A 93 4.05 0.20 3.01
N VAL A 94 3.19 0.95 2.35
CA VAL A 94 3.41 1.49 1.01
C VAL A 94 4.56 2.50 1.01
N LEU A 95 4.55 3.48 1.91
CA LEU A 95 5.63 4.45 2.03
C LEU A 95 6.98 3.75 2.27
N PHE A 96 7.01 2.76 3.16
CA PHE A 96 8.24 2.00 3.43
C PHE A 96 8.77 1.26 2.22
N SER A 97 7.89 0.83 1.34
CA SER A 97 8.29 0.15 0.11
C SER A 97 9.06 1.08 -0.83
N HIS A 98 8.75 2.37 -0.84
CA HIS A 98 9.52 3.38 -1.56
C HIS A 98 10.95 3.52 -1.03
N LEU A 99 11.16 3.21 0.24
CA LEU A 99 12.46 3.34 0.90
C LEU A 99 13.34 2.10 0.75
N VAL A 100 12.77 0.94 0.37
CA VAL A 100 13.49 -0.34 0.25
C VAL A 100 14.77 -0.25 -0.60
N PRO A 101 14.79 0.46 -1.73
CA PRO A 101 15.98 0.53 -2.57
C PRO A 101 17.13 1.33 -1.96
N VAL A 102 16.85 2.24 -1.02
CA VAL A 102 17.84 3.18 -0.46
C VAL A 102 18.13 2.94 1.01
N ILE A 103 17.25 2.23 1.73
CA ILE A 103 17.39 1.94 3.15
C ILE A 103 17.62 0.44 3.35
N ASN A 104 18.87 0.05 3.50
CA ASN A 104 19.25 -1.34 3.64
C ASN A 104 19.42 -1.76 5.10
N ASN A 105 19.64 -0.83 6.00
CA ASN A 105 19.94 -1.09 7.40
C ASN A 105 19.27 -0.08 8.32
N LYS A 106 19.42 -0.34 9.64
CA LYS A 106 18.78 0.46 10.67
C LYS A 106 19.36 1.88 10.77
N ASP A 107 20.62 2.07 10.47
CA ASP A 107 21.29 3.37 10.62
C ASP A 107 20.89 4.31 9.48
N GLU A 108 20.87 3.82 8.24
CA GLU A 108 20.33 4.55 7.09
C GLU A 108 18.85 4.93 7.30
N TYR A 109 18.05 4.00 7.85
CA TYR A 109 16.68 4.27 8.20
C TYR A 109 16.55 5.38 9.26
N LYS A 110 17.38 5.34 10.28
CA LYS A 110 17.39 6.36 11.34
C LYS A 110 17.76 7.74 10.78
N GLU A 111 18.83 7.81 9.99
CA GLU A 111 19.23 9.05 9.32
C GLU A 111 18.09 9.65 8.47
N TYR A 112 17.37 8.80 7.74
CA TYR A 112 16.23 9.23 6.95
C TYR A 112 15.09 9.76 7.85
N THR A 113 14.71 9.01 8.88
CA THR A 113 13.59 9.40 9.76
C THR A 113 13.89 10.67 10.57
N ASP A 114 15.14 10.90 10.92
CA ASP A 114 15.57 12.12 11.60
C ASP A 114 15.34 13.37 10.70
N LYS A 115 15.46 13.20 9.36
CA LYS A 115 15.17 14.26 8.38
C LYS A 115 13.68 14.53 8.20
N LEU A 116 12.81 13.55 8.41
CA LEU A 116 11.36 13.68 8.21
C LEU A 116 10.65 14.51 9.28
N ASN A 117 11.32 14.90 10.34
CA ASN A 117 10.75 15.68 11.45
C ASN A 117 9.43 15.10 11.99
N THR A 118 9.29 13.78 11.98
CA THR A 118 8.10 13.09 12.48
C THR A 118 8.30 12.65 13.92
N LYS A 119 7.26 12.77 14.75
CA LYS A 119 7.34 12.38 16.15
C LYS A 119 7.42 10.86 16.37
N LYS A 120 6.92 10.07 15.42
CA LYS A 120 6.89 8.60 15.52
C LYS A 120 6.95 7.97 14.13
N PRO A 121 8.15 7.88 13.54
CA PRO A 121 8.28 7.20 12.26
C PRO A 121 7.97 5.70 12.42
N PHE A 122 7.51 5.10 11.35
CA PHE A 122 7.33 3.66 11.28
C PHE A 122 8.65 2.94 11.55
N SER A 123 8.71 2.00 12.48
CA SER A 123 9.98 1.43 12.91
C SER A 123 10.54 0.46 11.86
N PHE A 124 11.86 0.51 11.65
CA PHE A 124 12.58 -0.45 10.81
C PHE A 124 12.28 -1.92 11.19
N TYR A 125 12.09 -2.18 12.48
CA TYR A 125 11.70 -3.51 12.95
C TYR A 125 10.34 -3.97 12.42
N LYS A 126 9.36 -3.09 12.37
CA LYS A 126 8.02 -3.40 11.81
C LYS A 126 8.13 -3.67 10.31
N TRP A 127 8.89 -2.87 9.58
CA TRP A 127 9.15 -3.07 8.18
C TRP A 127 9.85 -4.42 7.91
N ASN A 128 10.87 -4.74 8.68
CA ASN A 128 11.59 -5.99 8.52
C ASN A 128 10.69 -7.21 8.74
N LYS A 129 9.72 -7.13 9.66
CA LYS A 129 8.68 -8.19 9.80
C LYS A 129 7.88 -8.38 8.53
N ILE A 130 7.47 -7.31 7.87
CA ILE A 130 6.72 -7.37 6.62
C ILE A 130 7.58 -7.99 5.52
N LYS A 131 8.82 -7.51 5.35
CA LYS A 131 9.77 -8.08 4.38
C LYS A 131 9.95 -9.59 4.58
N THR A 132 10.17 -10.01 5.82
CA THR A 132 10.35 -11.42 6.18
C THR A 132 9.10 -12.23 5.82
N GLN A 133 7.90 -11.71 6.11
CA GLN A 133 6.67 -12.42 5.79
C GLN A 133 6.42 -12.52 4.28
N LEU A 134 6.72 -11.46 3.51
CA LEU A 134 6.62 -11.48 2.04
C LEU A 134 7.59 -12.49 1.44
N ALA A 135 8.82 -12.54 1.96
CA ALA A 135 9.80 -13.55 1.56
C ALA A 135 9.34 -14.98 1.90
N GLU A 136 8.75 -15.20 3.09
CA GLU A 136 8.16 -16.49 3.45
C GLU A 136 7.04 -16.89 2.50
N TRP A 137 6.24 -15.95 2.04
CA TRP A 137 5.21 -16.17 1.02
C TRP A 137 5.77 -16.38 -0.38
N ARG A 138 7.08 -16.26 -0.58
CA ARG A 138 7.78 -16.37 -1.87
C ARG A 138 7.37 -15.30 -2.88
N ILE A 139 7.01 -14.12 -2.39
CA ILE A 139 6.65 -12.99 -3.24
C ILE A 139 7.92 -12.33 -3.75
N ASP A 140 8.09 -12.27 -5.06
CA ASP A 140 9.15 -11.50 -5.68
C ASP A 140 8.79 -10.02 -5.71
N PHE A 141 9.58 -9.20 -5.04
CA PHE A 141 9.40 -7.74 -5.00
C PHE A 141 9.43 -7.10 -6.39
N ASN A 142 10.10 -7.70 -7.36
CA ASN A 142 10.09 -7.18 -8.72
C ASN A 142 8.71 -7.22 -9.39
N PHE A 143 7.85 -8.16 -8.98
CA PHE A 143 6.50 -8.35 -9.49
C PHE A 143 5.41 -7.97 -8.48
N LEU A 144 5.77 -7.22 -7.46
CA LEU A 144 4.84 -6.78 -6.41
C LEU A 144 4.39 -5.34 -6.67
N TYR A 145 3.08 -5.10 -6.52
CA TYR A 145 2.49 -3.77 -6.43
C TYR A 145 1.86 -3.63 -5.04
N MET A 146 2.14 -2.55 -4.35
CA MET A 146 1.60 -2.26 -3.02
C MET A 146 0.81 -0.97 -3.03
N THR A 147 -0.36 -1.00 -2.43
CA THR A 147 -1.22 0.16 -2.28
C THR A 147 -2.02 0.08 -0.98
N ASP A 148 -2.58 1.20 -0.55
CA ASP A 148 -3.47 1.23 0.60
C ASP A 148 -4.94 1.25 0.17
N ALA A 149 -5.80 0.64 0.97
CA ALA A 149 -7.23 0.65 0.75
C ALA A 149 -7.79 2.05 0.97
N SER A 150 -7.42 2.70 2.07
CA SER A 150 -7.67 4.13 2.25
C SER A 150 -6.53 4.91 1.64
N LYS A 151 -6.82 5.68 0.61
CA LYS A 151 -5.82 6.45 -0.13
C LYS A 151 -5.35 7.69 0.61
N VAL A 152 -6.20 8.22 1.46
CA VAL A 152 -5.93 9.40 2.27
C VAL A 152 -5.91 9.01 3.73
N TYR A 153 -4.86 9.38 4.41
CA TYR A 153 -4.77 9.21 5.84
C TYR A 153 -5.05 10.51 6.57
N LYS A 154 -5.57 10.37 7.77
CA LYS A 154 -5.96 11.49 8.63
C LYS A 154 -5.94 11.11 10.10
N ASN A 155 -6.17 12.11 10.94
CA ASN A 155 -6.21 11.92 12.38
C ASN A 155 -7.51 11.23 12.80
N GLY A 156 -7.52 9.91 12.83
CA GLY A 156 -8.51 9.15 13.56
C GLY A 156 -9.50 8.30 12.81
N SER A 157 -9.77 8.45 11.53
CA SER A 157 -10.70 7.57 10.81
C SER A 157 -10.80 7.82 9.30
N TRP A 158 -11.62 7.02 8.63
CA TRP A 158 -11.98 7.11 7.23
C TRP A 158 -12.95 8.26 6.87
N GLU A 159 -13.37 9.05 7.82
CA GLU A 159 -14.48 9.99 7.68
C GLU A 159 -14.00 11.42 7.40
N ASP A 160 -13.35 11.63 6.29
CA ASP A 160 -12.97 12.96 5.87
C ASP A 160 -13.83 13.39 4.69
N GLY A 161 -14.51 14.53 4.81
CA GLY A 161 -15.45 15.00 3.82
C GLY A 161 -14.84 15.30 2.43
N ASP A 162 -13.50 15.36 2.32
CA ASP A 162 -12.85 15.69 1.05
C ASP A 162 -12.44 14.47 0.21
N PHE A 163 -12.29 13.31 0.84
CA PHE A 163 -11.98 12.06 0.17
C PHE A 163 -12.53 10.90 0.99
N ASP A 164 -13.67 10.40 0.59
CA ASP A 164 -14.43 9.42 1.36
C ASP A 164 -14.15 7.95 0.99
N LYS A 165 -14.92 7.07 1.58
CA LYS A 165 -14.81 5.63 1.33
C LYS A 165 -15.21 5.23 -0.08
N GLU A 166 -16.18 5.89 -0.67
CA GLU A 166 -16.65 5.53 -2.01
C GLU A 166 -15.60 5.94 -3.05
N GLU A 167 -14.97 7.10 -2.89
CA GLU A 167 -13.82 7.51 -3.74
C GLU A 167 -12.62 6.58 -3.56
N SER A 168 -12.31 6.17 -2.31
CA SER A 168 -11.26 5.17 -2.04
C SER A 168 -11.58 3.82 -2.68
N LYS A 169 -12.86 3.40 -2.64
CA LYS A 169 -13.32 2.17 -3.27
C LYS A 169 -13.19 2.22 -4.77
N GLU A 170 -13.64 3.31 -5.38
CA GLU A 170 -13.58 3.51 -6.83
C GLU A 170 -12.13 3.53 -7.32
N LEU A 171 -11.26 4.31 -6.67
CA LEU A 171 -9.85 4.37 -7.03
C LEU A 171 -9.16 3.01 -6.86
N LEU A 172 -9.41 2.29 -5.76
CA LEU A 172 -8.83 0.96 -5.55
C LEU A 172 -9.33 -0.05 -6.58
N GLY A 173 -10.62 -0.06 -6.91
CA GLY A 173 -11.18 -0.91 -7.97
C GLY A 173 -10.50 -0.64 -9.31
N THR A 174 -10.38 0.63 -9.69
CA THR A 174 -9.70 1.02 -10.93
C THR A 174 -8.20 0.68 -10.91
N GLU A 175 -7.51 0.77 -9.77
CA GLU A 175 -6.13 0.28 -9.64
C GLU A 175 -6.03 -1.22 -9.87
N ILE A 176 -6.94 -2.01 -9.32
CA ILE A 176 -6.97 -3.47 -9.50
C ILE A 176 -7.13 -3.82 -10.98
N GLU A 177 -8.08 -3.21 -11.66
CA GLU A 177 -8.30 -3.39 -13.09
C GLU A 177 -7.07 -2.98 -13.91
N PHE A 178 -6.53 -1.79 -13.64
CA PHE A 178 -5.35 -1.26 -14.32
C PHE A 178 -4.11 -2.14 -14.13
N CYS A 179 -3.85 -2.56 -12.92
CA CYS A 179 -2.71 -3.41 -12.56
C CYS A 179 -2.87 -4.81 -13.15
N ASN A 180 -4.09 -5.28 -13.32
CA ASN A 180 -4.43 -6.63 -13.77
C ASN A 180 -3.51 -7.71 -13.14
N PRO A 181 -3.50 -7.83 -11.80
CA PRO A 181 -2.62 -8.78 -11.11
C PRO A 181 -3.06 -10.22 -11.37
N ASN A 182 -2.12 -11.15 -11.24
CA ASN A 182 -2.47 -12.57 -11.21
C ASN A 182 -3.13 -12.97 -9.88
N PHE A 183 -2.83 -12.19 -8.81
CA PHE A 183 -3.22 -12.53 -7.47
C PHE A 183 -3.25 -11.29 -6.56
N ILE A 184 -4.21 -11.24 -5.63
CA ILE A 184 -4.39 -10.15 -4.68
C ILE A 184 -4.19 -10.66 -3.25
N ILE A 185 -3.53 -9.87 -2.42
CA ILE A 185 -3.43 -10.10 -0.98
C ILE A 185 -4.00 -8.88 -0.26
N PHE A 186 -4.99 -9.09 0.60
CA PHE A 186 -5.48 -8.09 1.53
C PHE A 186 -4.86 -8.29 2.90
N LEU A 187 -4.25 -7.25 3.46
CA LEU A 187 -3.74 -7.24 4.81
C LEU A 187 -4.75 -6.60 5.77
N GLY A 188 -5.33 -7.43 6.63
CA GLY A 188 -6.37 -6.99 7.55
C GLY A 188 -7.77 -6.97 6.95
N GLY A 189 -8.71 -6.38 7.67
CA GLY A 189 -10.12 -6.34 7.30
C GLY A 189 -10.52 -5.15 6.44
N SER A 190 -9.79 -4.03 6.52
CA SER A 190 -10.19 -2.78 5.86
C SER A 190 -10.32 -2.89 4.34
N PRO A 191 -9.36 -3.49 3.60
CA PRO A 191 -9.52 -3.69 2.17
C PRO A 191 -10.74 -4.54 1.81
N LEU A 192 -10.99 -5.59 2.61
CA LEU A 192 -12.14 -6.46 2.40
C LEU A 192 -13.45 -5.71 2.61
N TYR A 193 -13.59 -4.94 3.70
CA TYR A 193 -14.81 -4.19 3.98
C TYR A 193 -15.05 -3.05 2.99
N LEU A 194 -13.99 -2.51 2.41
CA LEU A 194 -14.11 -1.48 1.40
C LEU A 194 -14.74 -2.02 0.12
N LEU A 195 -14.25 -3.15 -0.40
CA LEU A 195 -14.68 -3.72 -1.68
C LEU A 195 -15.87 -4.69 -1.53
N GLU A 196 -15.95 -5.40 -0.41
CA GLU A 196 -16.90 -6.49 -0.18
C GLU A 196 -17.63 -6.34 1.17
N LYS A 197 -18.49 -5.34 1.27
CA LYS A 197 -19.20 -4.97 2.53
C LYS A 197 -19.95 -6.13 3.20
N THR A 198 -20.38 -7.14 2.43
CA THR A 198 -21.18 -8.27 2.93
C THR A 198 -20.33 -9.37 3.56
N LYS A 199 -19.04 -9.41 3.29
CA LYS A 199 -18.15 -10.48 3.77
C LYS A 199 -17.57 -10.14 5.15
N LYS A 200 -17.72 -11.05 6.10
CA LYS A 200 -17.12 -10.90 7.44
C LYS A 200 -15.65 -11.33 7.40
N TYR A 201 -14.75 -10.46 7.83
CA TYR A 201 -13.30 -10.71 7.85
C TYR A 201 -12.92 -12.03 8.50
N ALA A 202 -13.41 -12.30 9.71
CA ALA A 202 -13.10 -13.53 10.44
C ALA A 202 -13.50 -14.78 9.63
N SER A 203 -14.68 -14.78 9.04
CA SER A 203 -15.16 -15.89 8.23
C SER A 203 -14.30 -16.13 7.00
N VAL A 204 -13.88 -15.04 6.31
CA VAL A 204 -13.07 -15.15 5.11
C VAL A 204 -11.66 -15.62 5.42
N VAL A 205 -10.97 -14.99 6.38
CA VAL A 205 -9.57 -15.33 6.70
C VAL A 205 -9.42 -16.73 7.31
N GLU A 206 -10.46 -17.23 7.97
CA GLU A 206 -10.45 -18.57 8.58
C GLU A 206 -11.00 -19.67 7.66
N SER A 207 -11.64 -19.30 6.55
CA SER A 207 -12.24 -20.28 5.62
C SER A 207 -11.22 -21.20 4.95
N GLY A 208 -9.96 -20.78 4.86
CA GLY A 208 -8.93 -21.51 4.12
C GLY A 208 -9.16 -21.52 2.60
N LYS A 209 -9.97 -20.60 2.09
CA LYS A 209 -10.28 -20.47 0.65
C LYS A 209 -10.03 -19.05 0.18
N PRO A 210 -9.52 -18.85 -1.05
CA PRO A 210 -9.47 -17.53 -1.65
C PRO A 210 -10.89 -17.05 -1.99
N ILE A 211 -11.07 -15.75 -2.03
CA ILE A 211 -12.27 -15.11 -2.60
C ILE A 211 -11.94 -14.54 -3.98
N LEU A 212 -12.95 -14.09 -4.71
CA LEU A 212 -12.78 -13.33 -5.95
C LEU A 212 -13.03 -11.85 -5.67
N ILE A 213 -12.15 -11.02 -6.20
CA ILE A 213 -12.25 -9.55 -6.25
C ILE A 213 -11.94 -9.16 -7.68
N GLU A 214 -12.87 -8.51 -8.38
CA GLU A 214 -12.73 -8.16 -9.80
C GLU A 214 -12.18 -9.35 -10.62
N ASP A 215 -12.81 -10.53 -10.46
CA ASP A 215 -12.43 -11.80 -11.08
C ASP A 215 -11.01 -12.31 -10.75
N LYS A 216 -10.31 -11.65 -9.86
CA LYS A 216 -8.98 -12.06 -9.40
C LYS A 216 -9.05 -12.85 -8.10
N LYS A 217 -8.22 -13.89 -7.99
CA LYS A 217 -8.07 -14.59 -6.72
C LYS A 217 -7.46 -13.67 -5.67
N CYS A 218 -8.14 -13.56 -4.53
CA CYS A 218 -7.69 -12.77 -3.40
C CYS A 218 -7.60 -13.64 -2.14
N VAL A 219 -6.48 -13.55 -1.45
CA VAL A 219 -6.31 -14.11 -0.10
C VAL A 219 -6.32 -12.98 0.91
N VAL A 220 -7.18 -13.10 1.91
CA VAL A 220 -7.19 -12.19 3.05
C VAL A 220 -6.25 -12.75 4.12
N ALA A 221 -5.24 -11.97 4.50
CA ALA A 221 -4.29 -12.28 5.55
C ALA A 221 -4.49 -11.33 6.74
N PRO A 222 -4.10 -11.73 7.96
CA PRO A 222 -4.14 -10.82 9.10
C PRO A 222 -3.15 -9.67 8.89
N PHE A 223 -3.46 -8.51 9.48
CA PHE A 223 -2.53 -7.38 9.47
C PHE A 223 -1.28 -7.72 10.28
N LEU A 224 -0.10 -7.56 9.66
CA LEU A 224 1.15 -8.16 10.15
C LEU A 224 1.82 -7.38 11.30
N ILE A 225 1.42 -6.15 11.50
CA ILE A 225 2.05 -5.21 12.43
C ILE A 225 0.99 -4.45 13.25
N GLY A 226 1.42 -3.51 14.08
CA GLY A 226 0.52 -2.73 14.93
C GLY A 226 -0.29 -3.64 15.86
N ASN A 227 -1.60 -3.46 15.88
CA ASN A 227 -2.51 -4.28 16.69
C ASN A 227 -2.87 -5.64 16.05
N GLY A 228 -2.42 -5.91 14.82
CA GLY A 228 -2.71 -7.16 14.13
C GLY A 228 -2.27 -8.40 14.91
N PRO A 229 -1.01 -8.48 15.37
CA PRO A 229 -0.51 -9.62 16.15
C PRO A 229 -1.23 -9.86 17.48
N ALA A 230 -1.86 -8.84 18.05
CA ALA A 230 -2.62 -8.95 19.29
C ALA A 230 -4.09 -9.42 19.08
N GLN A 231 -4.53 -9.51 17.82
CA GLN A 231 -5.90 -9.95 17.51
C GLN A 231 -6.10 -11.44 17.81
N PRO A 232 -7.29 -11.84 18.24
CA PRO A 232 -7.61 -13.25 18.44
C PRO A 232 -7.31 -14.10 17.20
N ASN A 233 -6.79 -15.30 17.42
CA ASN A 233 -6.48 -16.25 16.36
C ASN A 233 -5.43 -15.80 15.33
N PHE A 234 -4.63 -14.75 15.61
CA PHE A 234 -3.65 -14.21 14.67
C PHE A 234 -2.76 -15.30 14.04
N LYS A 235 -2.13 -16.13 14.87
CA LYS A 235 -1.24 -17.22 14.39
C LYS A 235 -1.95 -18.14 13.41
N ARG A 236 -3.11 -18.69 13.81
CA ARG A 236 -3.92 -19.58 12.97
C ARG A 236 -4.32 -18.94 11.65
N ARG A 237 -4.74 -17.66 11.68
CA ARG A 237 -5.09 -16.88 10.49
C ARG A 237 -3.88 -16.66 9.58
N LEU A 238 -2.72 -16.36 10.15
CA LEU A 238 -1.49 -16.19 9.40
C LEU A 238 -1.02 -17.48 8.76
N GLU A 239 -1.06 -18.60 9.46
CA GLU A 239 -0.75 -19.94 8.94
C GLU A 239 -1.68 -20.32 7.78
N THR A 240 -2.99 -20.06 7.94
CA THR A 240 -3.99 -20.30 6.90
C THR A 240 -3.71 -19.49 5.65
N ALA A 241 -3.49 -18.18 5.80
CA ALA A 241 -3.15 -17.29 4.69
C ALA A 241 -1.82 -17.69 4.02
N THR A 242 -0.79 -18.01 4.81
CA THR A 242 0.51 -18.47 4.31
C THR A 242 0.39 -19.72 3.45
N ARG A 243 -0.39 -20.71 3.91
CA ARG A 243 -0.64 -21.94 3.13
C ARG A 243 -1.33 -21.63 1.79
N LEU A 244 -2.34 -20.78 1.80
CA LEU A 244 -3.07 -20.38 0.59
C LEU A 244 -2.18 -19.63 -0.40
N ILE A 245 -1.44 -18.63 0.07
CA ILE A 245 -0.54 -17.83 -0.75
C ILE A 245 0.52 -18.74 -1.37
N LYS A 246 1.21 -19.57 -0.58
CA LYS A 246 2.21 -20.52 -1.08
C LYS A 246 1.64 -21.49 -2.12
N LYS A 247 0.37 -21.88 -2.01
CA LYS A 247 -0.29 -22.73 -3.01
C LYS A 247 -0.51 -22.00 -4.34
N VAL A 248 -0.83 -20.72 -4.30
CA VAL A 248 -0.98 -19.89 -5.52
C VAL A 248 0.36 -19.60 -6.15
N MET A 249 1.38 -19.29 -5.34
CA MET A 249 2.75 -18.98 -5.81
C MET A 249 3.53 -20.18 -6.37
N LYS A 250 3.01 -21.40 -6.25
CA LYS A 250 3.66 -22.61 -6.80
C LYS A 250 3.19 -22.94 -8.23
N LYS A 251 2.19 -22.25 -8.73
CA LYS A 251 1.66 -22.44 -10.09
C LYS A 251 2.30 -21.47 -11.07
#